data_7bb66b9e6f91ca35ab89a9771eb307c7
#
_entry.id   7bb66b9e6f91ca35ab89a9771eb307c7
#
_cell.length_a   1.000
_cell.length_b   1.000
_cell.length_c   1.000
_cell.angle_alpha   90.00
_cell.angle_beta   90.00
_cell.angle_gamma   90.00
#
_symmetry.space_group_name_H-M   'P 1'
#
loop_
_entity.id
_entity.type
_entity.pdbx_description
1 polymer ?
#
loop_
_entity_poly.entity_id
_entity_poly.type
_entity_poly.pdbx_seq_one_letter_code
_entity_poly.pdbx_strand_id
1 'polypeptide(L)'
;MSYIDLHAHVLPGVDDGAETLEASLMMLRMASEHGTKALAVTPHGAGVTKTQYLGKFERLKAAAARESLTVKLFFGMEMMADGTLFDRLQSGDVQPLGESRFLLVEFDPLDSSEWCAAATEHIRKYGCLLYTSPSP
;
A
#
# COMPACT_ATOMS: atom_id res chain seq x y z
N MET A 1 18.93 -8.93 12.65
CA MET A 1 18.39 -7.58 12.40
C MET A 1 16.92 -7.72 12.03
N SER A 2 16.07 -6.79 12.45
CA SER A 2 14.63 -6.86 12.15
C SER A 2 14.24 -5.69 11.25
N TYR A 3 13.39 -5.96 10.27
CA TYR A 3 12.94 -4.96 9.29
C TYR A 3 11.42 -4.78 9.35
N ILE A 4 10.98 -3.59 8.94
CA ILE A 4 9.59 -3.28 8.63
C ILE A 4 9.57 -2.82 7.18
N ASP A 5 8.81 -3.49 6.35
CA ASP A 5 8.61 -3.13 4.95
C ASP A 5 7.34 -2.27 4.83
N LEU A 6 7.47 -1.06 4.31
CA LEU A 6 6.37 -0.10 4.21
C LEU A 6 5.75 -0.01 2.81
N HIS A 7 6.28 -0.78 1.84
CA HIS A 7 5.81 -0.73 0.47
C HIS A 7 6.00 -2.08 -0.22
N ALA A 8 4.94 -2.87 -0.35
CA ALA A 8 5.01 -4.18 -0.97
C ALA A 8 3.73 -4.54 -1.73
N HIS A 9 3.89 -5.03 -2.95
CA HIS A 9 2.81 -5.45 -3.84
C HIS A 9 2.58 -6.96 -3.72
N VAL A 10 2.12 -7.38 -2.55
CA VAL A 10 1.89 -8.80 -2.22
C VAL A 10 0.43 -9.22 -2.24
N LEU A 11 -0.50 -8.30 -2.56
CA LEU A 11 -1.91 -8.66 -2.69
C LEU A 11 -2.12 -9.44 -3.99
N PRO A 12 -2.68 -10.68 -3.94
CA PRO A 12 -2.64 -11.57 -5.10
C PRO A 12 -3.58 -11.13 -6.22
N GLY A 13 -3.06 -11.09 -7.46
CA GLY A 13 -3.83 -10.93 -8.69
C GLY A 13 -4.51 -9.58 -8.86
N VAL A 14 -3.92 -8.49 -8.33
CA VAL A 14 -4.54 -7.16 -8.38
C VAL A 14 -3.75 -6.13 -9.18
N ASP A 15 -2.43 -6.27 -9.25
CA ASP A 15 -1.53 -5.35 -9.92
C ASP A 15 -0.29 -6.07 -10.46
N ASP A 16 0.82 -5.36 -10.64
CA ASP A 16 2.09 -5.87 -11.15
C ASP A 16 2.92 -6.67 -10.12
N GLY A 17 2.40 -6.87 -8.91
CA GLY A 17 3.04 -7.66 -7.85
C GLY A 17 2.74 -9.15 -7.94
N ALA A 18 2.34 -9.75 -6.82
CA ALA A 18 2.04 -11.18 -6.73
C ALA A 18 0.86 -11.57 -7.63
N GLU A 19 1.06 -12.54 -8.53
CA GLU A 19 0.00 -12.99 -9.45
C GLU A 19 -1.01 -13.92 -8.77
N THR A 20 -0.56 -14.73 -7.82
CA THR A 20 -1.38 -15.76 -7.16
C THR A 20 -1.23 -15.70 -5.64
N LEU A 21 -2.15 -16.35 -4.93
CA LEU A 21 -2.05 -16.50 -3.48
C LEU A 21 -0.77 -17.23 -3.07
N GLU A 22 -0.38 -18.27 -3.81
CA GLU A 22 0.84 -19.03 -3.57
C GLU A 22 2.07 -18.14 -3.70
N ALA A 23 2.11 -17.28 -4.72
CA ALA A 23 3.19 -16.31 -4.90
C ALA A 23 3.23 -15.31 -3.74
N SER A 24 2.08 -14.79 -3.31
CA SER A 24 1.98 -13.92 -2.13
C SER A 24 2.53 -14.58 -0.87
N LEU A 25 2.12 -15.80 -0.59
CA LEU A 25 2.57 -16.56 0.58
C LEU A 25 4.08 -16.86 0.52
N MET A 26 4.61 -17.15 -0.68
CA MET A 26 6.05 -17.33 -0.88
C MET A 26 6.82 -16.03 -0.57
N MET A 27 6.35 -14.89 -1.08
CA MET A 27 6.96 -13.58 -0.80
C MET A 27 6.96 -13.28 0.71
N LEU A 28 5.86 -13.54 1.40
CA LEU A 28 5.75 -13.32 2.85
C LEU A 28 6.67 -14.27 3.63
N ARG A 29 6.81 -15.52 3.20
CA ARG A 29 7.73 -16.48 3.81
C ARG A 29 9.18 -16.02 3.67
N MET A 30 9.58 -15.65 2.46
CA MET A 30 10.92 -15.12 2.19
C MET A 30 11.21 -13.87 3.03
N ALA A 31 10.26 -12.91 3.08
CA ALA A 31 10.39 -11.72 3.90
C ALA A 31 10.61 -12.08 5.39
N SER A 32 9.81 -13.00 5.92
CA SER A 32 9.93 -13.47 7.30
C SER A 32 11.29 -14.13 7.58
N GLU A 33 11.75 -14.99 6.68
CA GLU A 33 13.05 -15.69 6.78
C GLU A 33 14.23 -14.70 6.76
N HIS A 34 14.09 -13.58 6.03
CA HIS A 34 15.11 -12.53 5.97
C HIS A 34 14.95 -11.44 7.05
N GLY A 35 14.08 -11.65 8.04
CA GLY A 35 13.99 -10.81 9.22
C GLY A 35 12.93 -9.72 9.18
N THR A 36 12.05 -9.69 8.16
CA THR A 36 10.91 -8.79 8.14
C THR A 36 9.89 -9.19 9.20
N LYS A 37 9.59 -8.29 10.12
CA LYS A 37 8.65 -8.51 11.23
C LYS A 37 7.26 -7.95 10.92
N ALA A 38 7.20 -6.93 10.09
CA ALA A 38 5.95 -6.31 9.68
C ALA A 38 6.06 -5.84 8.22
N LEU A 39 4.94 -5.89 7.49
CA LEU A 39 4.90 -5.55 6.08
C LEU A 39 3.58 -4.85 5.78
N ALA A 40 3.66 -3.68 5.13
CA ALA A 40 2.50 -2.98 4.60
C ALA A 40 2.17 -3.54 3.20
N VAL A 41 0.97 -4.07 3.06
CA VAL A 41 0.41 -4.55 1.79
C VAL A 41 -0.18 -3.33 1.08
N THR A 42 0.49 -2.85 0.04
CA THR A 42 0.20 -1.56 -0.60
C THR A 42 -0.04 -1.71 -2.10
N PRO A 43 -1.16 -2.33 -2.51
CA PRO A 43 -1.48 -2.44 -3.94
C PRO A 43 -1.73 -1.07 -4.57
N HIS A 44 -1.54 -0.97 -5.89
CA HIS A 44 -1.90 0.22 -6.66
C HIS A 44 -3.40 0.52 -6.53
N GLY A 45 -3.73 1.75 -6.13
CA GLY A 45 -5.10 2.19 -5.88
C GLY A 45 -5.87 2.66 -7.10
N ALA A 46 -5.22 2.79 -8.27
CA ALA A 46 -5.86 3.31 -9.47
C ALA A 46 -7.05 2.45 -9.90
N GLY A 47 -8.23 3.08 -10.01
CA GLY A 47 -9.45 2.41 -10.49
C GLY A 47 -10.07 1.39 -9.53
N VAL A 48 -9.58 1.26 -8.30
CA VAL A 48 -10.07 0.28 -7.31
C VAL A 48 -10.37 0.99 -5.99
N THR A 49 -11.51 0.67 -5.38
CA THR A 49 -11.88 1.20 -4.08
C THR A 49 -11.16 0.47 -2.94
N LYS A 50 -10.96 1.18 -1.83
CA LYS A 50 -10.36 0.53 -0.65
C LYS A 50 -11.19 -0.65 -0.13
N THR A 51 -12.51 -0.60 -0.25
CA THR A 51 -13.40 -1.69 0.18
C THR A 51 -13.18 -2.97 -0.63
N GLN A 52 -12.95 -2.83 -1.94
CA GLN A 52 -12.65 -3.98 -2.81
C GLN A 52 -11.35 -4.67 -2.41
N TYR A 53 -10.33 -3.88 -2.07
CA TYR A 53 -9.04 -4.42 -1.64
C TYR A 53 -9.07 -4.96 -0.22
N LEU A 54 -9.83 -4.36 0.67
CA LEU A 54 -9.89 -4.78 2.07
C LEU A 54 -10.31 -6.26 2.20
N GLY A 55 -11.31 -6.70 1.43
CA GLY A 55 -11.73 -8.09 1.42
C GLY A 55 -10.63 -9.05 0.96
N LYS A 56 -9.86 -8.65 -0.05
CA LYS A 56 -8.71 -9.43 -0.53
C LYS A 56 -7.56 -9.45 0.49
N PHE A 57 -7.30 -8.33 1.15
CA PHE A 57 -6.31 -8.24 2.22
C PHE A 57 -6.65 -9.18 3.39
N GLU A 58 -7.89 -9.21 3.84
CA GLU A 58 -8.32 -10.10 4.94
C GLU A 58 -8.17 -11.58 4.57
N ARG A 59 -8.41 -11.95 3.31
CA ARG A 59 -8.17 -13.31 2.82
C ARG A 59 -6.68 -13.66 2.82
N LEU A 60 -5.82 -12.76 2.38
CA LEU A 60 -4.36 -12.96 2.41
C LEU A 60 -3.88 -13.13 3.86
N LYS A 61 -4.33 -12.26 4.75
CA LYS A 61 -4.00 -12.30 6.17
C LYS A 61 -4.40 -13.63 6.82
N ALA A 62 -5.61 -14.11 6.53
CA ALA A 62 -6.08 -15.40 7.00
C ALA A 62 -5.27 -16.58 6.43
N ALA A 63 -4.89 -16.53 5.15
CA ALA A 63 -4.04 -17.54 4.53
C ALA A 63 -2.64 -17.58 5.14
N ALA A 64 -2.04 -16.42 5.38
CA ALA A 64 -0.73 -16.32 6.06
C ALA A 64 -0.78 -16.91 7.47
N ALA A 65 -1.85 -16.65 8.22
CA ALA A 65 -2.06 -17.22 9.56
C ALA A 65 -2.19 -18.75 9.53
N ARG A 66 -2.89 -19.31 8.55
CA ARG A 66 -3.00 -20.77 8.38
C ARG A 66 -1.65 -21.44 8.10
N GLU A 67 -0.75 -20.74 7.44
CA GLU A 67 0.64 -21.21 7.21
C GLU A 67 1.60 -20.87 8.36
N SER A 68 1.08 -20.34 9.47
CA SER A 68 1.88 -19.95 10.64
C SER A 68 2.98 -18.93 10.32
N LEU A 69 2.78 -18.07 9.33
CA LEU A 69 3.70 -16.98 9.03
C LEU A 69 3.61 -15.91 10.11
N THR A 70 4.75 -15.51 10.63
CA THR A 70 4.84 -14.58 11.78
C THR A 70 4.93 -13.12 11.41
N VAL A 71 5.09 -12.81 10.12
CA VAL A 71 5.13 -11.43 9.63
C VAL A 71 3.77 -10.76 9.85
N LYS A 72 3.79 -9.60 10.50
CA LYS A 72 2.57 -8.83 10.77
C LYS A 72 2.19 -8.02 9.53
N LEU A 73 0.95 -8.18 9.05
CA LEU A 73 0.48 -7.49 7.85
C LEU A 73 -0.37 -6.27 8.21
N PHE A 74 -0.13 -5.17 7.50
CA PHE A 74 -0.92 -3.94 7.56
C PHE A 74 -1.46 -3.64 6.17
N PHE A 75 -2.68 -3.13 6.10
CA PHE A 75 -3.28 -2.72 4.85
C PHE A 75 -2.96 -1.25 4.56
N GLY A 76 -2.58 -0.96 3.32
CA GLY A 76 -2.42 0.36 2.76
C GLY A 76 -2.81 0.34 1.29
N MET A 77 -2.68 1.49 0.62
CA MET A 77 -2.84 1.60 -0.83
C MET A 77 -1.81 2.60 -1.36
N GLU A 78 -1.16 2.25 -2.47
CA GLU A 78 -0.33 3.19 -3.20
C GLU A 78 -1.20 4.01 -4.13
N MET A 79 -1.34 5.29 -3.83
CA MET A 79 -2.18 6.22 -4.59
C MET A 79 -1.35 6.97 -5.61
N MET A 80 -1.82 7.04 -6.86
CA MET A 80 -1.23 7.93 -7.85
C MET A 80 -1.65 9.37 -7.57
N ALA A 81 -0.69 10.30 -7.60
CA ALA A 81 -0.95 11.73 -7.47
C ALA A 81 -1.47 12.30 -8.79
N ASP A 82 -2.67 11.91 -9.18
CA ASP A 82 -3.40 12.43 -10.34
C ASP A 82 -4.65 13.20 -9.92
N GLY A 83 -5.43 13.68 -10.90
CA GLY A 83 -6.65 14.44 -10.64
C GLY A 83 -7.70 13.68 -9.83
N THR A 84 -7.69 12.35 -9.85
CA THR A 84 -8.65 11.51 -9.11
C THR A 84 -8.33 11.44 -7.62
N LEU A 85 -7.08 11.69 -7.21
CA LEU A 85 -6.66 11.63 -5.82
C LEU A 85 -7.45 12.61 -4.95
N PHE A 86 -7.74 13.79 -5.47
CA PHE A 86 -8.46 14.83 -4.71
C PHE A 86 -9.89 14.42 -4.39
N ASP A 87 -10.60 13.86 -5.37
CA ASP A 87 -11.94 13.34 -5.17
C ASP A 87 -11.95 12.16 -4.20
N ARG A 88 -10.95 11.30 -4.28
CA ARG A 88 -10.81 10.14 -3.39
C ARG A 88 -10.47 10.55 -1.96
N LEU A 89 -9.65 11.56 -1.76
CA LEU A 89 -9.40 12.14 -0.44
C LEU A 89 -10.69 12.72 0.15
N GLN A 90 -11.45 13.46 -0.65
CA GLN A 90 -12.71 14.05 -0.23
C GLN A 90 -13.76 12.98 0.16
N SER A 91 -13.86 11.91 -0.61
CA SER A 91 -14.80 10.81 -0.34
C SER A 91 -14.34 9.85 0.75
N GLY A 92 -13.07 9.93 1.19
CA GLY A 92 -12.47 9.00 2.12
C GLY A 92 -12.09 7.64 1.51
N ASP A 93 -12.05 7.55 0.18
CA ASP A 93 -11.65 6.31 -0.53
C ASP A 93 -10.13 6.23 -0.72
N VAL A 94 -9.38 6.45 0.34
CA VAL A 94 -7.94 6.26 0.43
C VAL A 94 -7.63 5.41 1.66
N GLN A 95 -6.54 4.67 1.61
CA GLN A 95 -6.11 3.85 2.74
C GLN A 95 -4.67 4.20 3.12
N PRO A 96 -4.46 4.95 4.19
CA PRO A 96 -3.13 5.12 4.79
C PRO A 96 -2.53 3.79 5.25
N LEU A 97 -1.25 3.79 5.58
CA LEU A 97 -0.55 2.61 6.07
C LEU A 97 -1.10 2.18 7.44
N GLY A 98 -1.84 1.09 7.47
CA GLY A 98 -2.48 0.58 8.68
C GLY A 98 -3.41 1.62 9.32
N GLU A 99 -3.23 1.87 10.61
CA GLU A 99 -4.00 2.89 11.36
C GLU A 99 -3.27 4.25 11.43
N SER A 100 -2.19 4.41 10.67
CA SER A 100 -1.44 5.65 10.62
C SER A 100 -2.13 6.71 9.76
N ARG A 101 -1.57 7.92 9.76
CA ARG A 101 -1.97 8.99 8.84
C ARG A 101 -1.09 9.07 7.58
N PHE A 102 -0.11 8.18 7.44
CA PHE A 102 0.81 8.20 6.30
C PHE A 102 0.14 7.56 5.08
N LEU A 103 -0.09 8.36 4.06
CA LEU A 103 -0.60 7.92 2.76
C LEU A 103 0.58 7.72 1.81
N LEU A 104 0.72 6.52 1.27
CA LEU A 104 1.72 6.21 0.26
C LEU A 104 1.25 6.79 -1.08
N VAL A 105 2.05 7.65 -1.69
CA VAL A 105 1.71 8.35 -2.93
C VAL A 105 2.86 8.23 -3.93
N GLU A 106 2.51 7.85 -5.15
CA GLU A 106 3.41 7.82 -6.29
C GLU A 106 3.18 9.07 -7.15
N PHE A 107 4.26 9.74 -7.52
CA PHE A 107 4.26 10.85 -8.48
C PHE A 107 4.82 10.36 -9.82
N ASP A 108 4.28 10.90 -10.92
CA ASP A 108 4.87 10.68 -12.23
C ASP A 108 6.24 11.39 -12.29
N PRO A 109 7.28 10.76 -12.84
CA PRO A 109 8.60 11.41 -12.98
C PRO A 109 8.58 12.71 -13.79
N LEU A 110 7.53 12.94 -14.58
CA LEU A 110 7.34 14.16 -15.37
C LEU A 110 6.48 15.21 -14.67
N ASP A 111 5.98 14.92 -13.46
CA ASP A 111 5.20 15.90 -12.69
C ASP A 111 6.03 17.14 -12.36
N SER A 112 5.42 18.32 -12.46
CA SER A 112 6.06 19.56 -12.08
C SER A 112 6.20 19.69 -10.55
N SER A 113 7.17 20.47 -10.09
CA SER A 113 7.34 20.78 -8.67
C SER A 113 6.12 21.48 -8.08
N GLU A 114 5.47 22.33 -8.87
CA GLU A 114 4.24 23.02 -8.49
C GLU A 114 3.08 22.04 -8.26
N TRP A 115 2.94 21.04 -9.14
CA TRP A 115 1.95 19.98 -8.96
C TRP A 115 2.24 19.15 -7.71
N CYS A 116 3.47 18.70 -7.51
CA CYS A 116 3.87 17.93 -6.34
C CYS A 116 3.59 18.69 -5.03
N ALA A 117 3.89 20.00 -5.00
CA ALA A 117 3.60 20.84 -3.85
C ALA A 117 2.08 20.99 -3.62
N ALA A 118 1.29 21.22 -4.66
CA ALA A 118 -0.15 21.35 -4.56
C ALA A 118 -0.81 20.05 -4.08
N ALA A 119 -0.40 18.90 -4.60
CA ALA A 119 -0.90 17.60 -4.18
C ALA A 119 -0.55 17.31 -2.72
N THR A 120 0.67 17.61 -2.30
CA THR A 120 1.11 17.44 -0.90
C THR A 120 0.27 18.28 0.05
N GLU A 121 0.04 19.54 -0.28
CA GLU A 121 -0.78 20.44 0.55
C GLU A 121 -2.24 19.95 0.62
N HIS A 122 -2.77 19.43 -0.50
CA HIS A 122 -4.12 18.88 -0.53
C HIS A 122 -4.25 17.64 0.36
N ILE A 123 -3.29 16.72 0.30
CA ILE A 123 -3.22 15.54 1.17
C ILE A 123 -3.24 15.95 2.64
N ARG A 124 -2.46 16.97 3.00
CA ARG A 124 -2.41 17.50 4.39
C ARG A 124 -3.73 18.08 4.86
N LYS A 125 -4.48 18.73 4.00
CA LYS A 125 -5.82 19.29 4.32
C LYS A 125 -6.80 18.21 4.77
N TYR A 126 -6.66 16.98 4.26
CA TYR A 126 -7.49 15.85 4.67
C TYR A 126 -6.89 15.05 5.85
N GLY A 127 -5.93 15.63 6.56
CA GLY A 127 -5.35 15.04 7.76
C GLY A 127 -4.34 13.92 7.50
N CYS A 128 -3.95 13.68 6.25
CA CYS A 128 -2.94 12.71 5.89
C CYS A 128 -1.55 13.32 5.84
N LEU A 129 -0.54 12.49 6.04
CA LEU A 129 0.87 12.80 5.82
C LEU A 129 1.35 12.07 4.58
N LEU A 130 2.12 12.76 3.75
CA LEU A 130 2.69 12.16 2.55
C LEU A 130 3.82 11.20 2.93
N TYR A 131 3.80 10.02 2.32
CA TYR A 131 4.91 9.09 2.27
C TYR A 131 5.15 8.71 0.82
N THR A 132 6.41 8.71 0.39
CA THR A 132 6.83 8.23 -0.93
C THR A 132 7.93 7.20 -0.75
N SER A 133 7.98 6.25 -1.67
CA SER A 133 9.05 5.27 -1.73
C SER A 133 9.75 5.39 -3.10
N PRO A 134 11.08 5.29 -3.17
CA PRO A 134 11.74 5.23 -4.47
C PRO A 134 11.15 4.08 -5.28
N SER A 135 10.87 4.31 -6.57
CA SER A 135 10.56 3.21 -7.47
C SER A 135 11.71 2.21 -7.50
N PRO A 136 11.41 0.92 -7.44
CA PRO A 136 12.43 -0.11 -7.61
C PRO A 136 13.09 -0.04 -8.99
#